data_7af26e7552e46ffdfdd3c1d7ee72a923
#
_entry.id   7af26e7552e46ffdfdd3c1d7ee72a923
#
_cell.length_a   1.000
_cell.length_b   1.000
_cell.length_c   1.000
_cell.angle_alpha   90.00
_cell.angle_beta   90.00
_cell.angle_gamma   90.00
#
_symmetry.space_group_name_H-M   'P 1'
#
loop_
_entity.id
_entity.type
_entity.pdbx_description
1 polymer ?
#
loop_
_entity_poly.entity_id
_entity_poly.type
_entity_poly.pdbx_seq_one_letter_code
_entity_poly.pdbx_strand_id
1 'polypeptide(L)'
;MIDSNKPTAMMLGRWQPWHQGHQMLFEKSLEKTGQVIIMVRDTPRDDSNPFGFEEVKARIEKALVDFTGKFNIIKVPNITNICYGRGVGYKIEEIILPQQIQEISATKIREELND
;
A
#
# COMPACT_ATOMS: atom_id res chain seq x y z
N MET A 1 12.81 -10.54 -4.72
CA MET A 1 13.49 -9.25 -4.48
C MET A 1 13.37 -8.38 -5.72
N ILE A 2 13.08 -7.12 -5.56
CA ILE A 2 12.95 -6.21 -6.70
C ILE A 2 14.32 -5.80 -7.24
N ASP A 3 14.33 -5.38 -8.51
CA ASP A 3 15.54 -4.88 -9.18
C ASP A 3 15.52 -3.36 -9.10
N SER A 4 16.48 -2.77 -8.38
CA SER A 4 16.48 -1.33 -8.09
C SER A 4 16.70 -0.46 -9.33
N ASN A 5 17.14 -1.03 -10.44
CA ASN A 5 17.38 -0.28 -11.67
C ASN A 5 16.21 -0.30 -12.64
N LYS A 6 15.16 -1.07 -12.36
CA LYS A 6 14.00 -1.16 -13.25
C LYS A 6 12.89 -0.22 -12.81
N PRO A 7 12.00 0.16 -13.75
CA PRO A 7 10.82 0.94 -13.39
C PRO A 7 10.06 0.30 -12.24
N THR A 8 9.67 1.11 -11.27
CA THR A 8 9.06 0.64 -10.04
C THR A 8 7.89 1.56 -9.68
N ALA A 9 6.75 0.97 -9.35
CA ALA A 9 5.63 1.72 -8.81
C ALA A 9 5.75 1.81 -7.29
N MET A 10 5.20 2.86 -6.71
CA MET A 10 5.21 3.09 -5.27
C MET A 10 3.78 3.22 -4.76
N MET A 11 3.48 2.53 -3.67
CA MET A 11 2.21 2.69 -2.96
C MET A 11 2.52 3.20 -1.56
N LEU A 12 1.91 4.33 -1.18
CA LEU A 12 2.10 4.94 0.14
C LEU A 12 0.79 4.87 0.91
N GLY A 13 0.82 4.33 2.12
CA GLY A 13 -0.38 4.25 2.94
C GLY A 13 -0.11 3.75 4.35
N ARG A 14 -1.18 3.63 5.14
CA ARG A 14 -1.12 3.12 6.51
C ARG A 14 -1.44 1.63 6.57
N TRP A 15 -2.31 1.16 5.66
CA TRP A 15 -2.71 -0.24 5.50
C TRP A 15 -3.23 -0.84 6.82
N GLN A 16 -4.32 -0.27 7.36
CA GLN A 16 -4.84 -0.55 8.71
C GLN A 16 -6.27 -1.10 8.74
N PRO A 17 -6.54 -2.32 8.29
CA PRO A 17 -5.60 -3.28 7.71
C PRO A 17 -5.56 -3.24 6.19
N TRP A 18 -4.65 -3.99 5.60
CA TRP A 18 -4.66 -4.28 4.17
C TRP A 18 -5.96 -5.00 3.82
N HIS A 19 -6.62 -4.58 2.75
CA HIS A 19 -7.89 -5.16 2.34
C HIS A 19 -7.98 -5.31 0.82
N GLN A 20 -9.13 -5.78 0.33
CA GLN A 20 -9.31 -6.09 -1.09
C GLN A 20 -9.07 -4.88 -1.99
N GLY A 21 -9.44 -3.67 -1.55
CA GLY A 21 -9.17 -2.45 -2.31
C GLY A 21 -7.69 -2.21 -2.48
N HIS A 22 -6.90 -2.42 -1.43
CA HIS A 22 -5.44 -2.30 -1.48
C HIS A 22 -4.85 -3.39 -2.38
N GLN A 23 -5.39 -4.60 -2.32
CA GLN A 23 -4.97 -5.70 -3.16
C GLN A 23 -5.12 -5.36 -4.64
N MET A 24 -6.27 -4.83 -5.01
CA MET A 24 -6.52 -4.45 -6.40
C MET A 24 -5.64 -3.28 -6.83
N LEU A 25 -5.43 -2.30 -5.95
CA LEU A 25 -4.50 -1.20 -6.22
C LEU A 25 -3.10 -1.73 -6.49
N PHE A 26 -2.64 -2.68 -5.69
CA PHE A 26 -1.34 -3.32 -5.88
C PHE A 26 -1.26 -4.01 -7.24
N GLU A 27 -2.27 -4.81 -7.60
CA GLU A 27 -2.26 -5.54 -8.86
C GLU A 27 -2.27 -4.60 -10.06
N LYS A 28 -3.03 -3.50 -9.98
CA LYS A 28 -3.04 -2.48 -11.04
C LYS A 28 -1.69 -1.77 -11.14
N SER A 29 -1.07 -1.46 -10.01
CA SER A 29 0.26 -0.85 -9.99
C SER A 29 1.31 -1.78 -10.57
N LEU A 30 1.22 -3.06 -10.24
CA LEU A 30 2.13 -4.09 -10.76
C LEU A 30 2.06 -4.20 -12.28
N GLU A 31 0.85 -4.07 -12.86
CA GLU A 31 0.66 -4.08 -14.31
C GLU A 31 1.44 -2.96 -15.00
N LYS A 32 1.65 -1.83 -14.32
CA LYS A 32 2.30 -0.67 -14.91
C LYS A 32 3.82 -0.83 -15.02
N THR A 33 4.45 -1.44 -14.03
CA THR A 33 5.91 -1.46 -13.94
C THR A 33 6.52 -2.83 -13.72
N GLY A 34 5.73 -3.82 -13.30
CA GLY A 34 6.22 -5.17 -13.03
C GLY A 34 6.80 -5.38 -11.65
N GLN A 35 6.98 -4.33 -10.87
CA GLN A 35 7.41 -4.43 -9.47
C GLN A 35 6.94 -3.20 -8.68
N VAL A 36 6.74 -3.37 -7.37
CA VAL A 36 6.13 -2.34 -6.53
C VAL A 36 6.85 -2.24 -5.20
N ILE A 37 7.08 -1.01 -4.73
CA ILE A 37 7.47 -0.72 -3.36
C ILE A 37 6.21 -0.33 -2.59
N ILE A 38 5.93 -1.04 -1.51
CA ILE A 38 4.81 -0.73 -0.61
C ILE A 38 5.39 -0.01 0.60
N MET A 39 5.09 1.27 0.71
CA MET A 39 5.56 2.11 1.82
C MET A 39 4.52 2.15 2.92
N VAL A 40 4.92 1.78 4.13
CA VAL A 40 4.04 1.77 5.30
C VAL A 40 4.37 2.99 6.15
N ARG A 41 3.41 3.91 6.27
CA ARG A 41 3.58 5.11 7.09
C ARG A 41 3.62 4.73 8.57
N ASP A 42 4.63 5.23 9.27
CA ASP A 42 4.80 5.01 10.71
C ASP A 42 3.94 6.03 11.46
N THR A 43 2.78 5.58 11.94
CA THR A 43 1.81 6.44 12.62
C THR A 43 1.72 6.07 14.10
N PRO A 44 1.34 7.04 14.98
CA PRO A 44 1.07 6.71 16.37
C PRO A 44 0.00 5.64 16.49
N ARG A 45 0.11 4.79 17.51
CA ARG A 45 -0.86 3.73 17.75
C ARG A 45 -2.14 4.34 18.32
N ASP A 46 -3.28 4.12 17.67
CA ASP A 46 -4.59 4.62 18.13
C ASP A 46 -5.70 3.79 17.49
N ASP A 47 -6.97 4.21 17.65
CA ASP A 47 -8.12 3.47 17.14
C ASP A 47 -8.13 3.38 15.61
N SER A 48 -7.54 4.35 14.94
CA SER A 48 -7.44 4.36 13.47
C SER A 48 -6.19 3.64 12.98
N ASN A 49 -5.22 3.39 13.87
CA ASN A 49 -3.95 2.76 13.54
C ASN A 49 -3.60 1.72 14.61
N PRO A 50 -4.43 0.65 14.74
CA PRO A 50 -4.22 -0.35 15.79
C PRO A 50 -3.03 -1.28 15.55
N PHE A 51 -2.52 -1.36 14.32
CA PHE A 51 -1.47 -2.32 13.97
C PHE A 51 -0.11 -1.66 13.80
N GLY A 52 0.94 -2.28 14.35
CA GLY A 52 2.30 -1.86 14.14
C GLY A 52 2.84 -2.33 12.80
N PHE A 53 4.03 -1.80 12.44
CA PHE A 53 4.64 -2.13 11.16
C PHE A 53 4.78 -3.64 10.95
N GLU A 54 5.26 -4.36 11.96
CA GLU A 54 5.50 -5.80 11.81
C GLU A 54 4.20 -6.56 11.52
N GLU A 55 3.10 -6.18 12.15
CA GLU A 55 1.81 -6.82 11.87
C GLU A 55 1.28 -6.43 10.51
N VAL A 56 1.40 -5.14 10.13
CA VAL A 56 0.99 -4.68 8.81
C VAL A 56 1.78 -5.43 7.74
N LYS A 57 3.10 -5.53 7.91
CA LYS A 57 3.97 -6.25 6.98
C LYS A 57 3.56 -7.71 6.85
N ALA A 58 3.32 -8.38 7.98
CA ALA A 58 2.93 -9.80 7.97
C ALA A 58 1.61 -10.01 7.23
N ARG A 59 0.63 -9.12 7.44
CA ARG A 59 -0.66 -9.20 6.74
C ARG A 59 -0.51 -9.00 5.25
N ILE A 60 0.34 -8.06 4.83
CA ILE A 60 0.58 -7.81 3.40
C ILE A 60 1.32 -8.98 2.77
N GLU A 61 2.35 -9.50 3.42
CA GLU A 61 3.10 -10.64 2.90
C GLU A 61 2.21 -11.85 2.69
N LYS A 62 1.29 -12.09 3.62
CA LYS A 62 0.34 -13.18 3.49
C LYS A 62 -0.62 -12.95 2.31
N ALA A 63 -1.10 -11.72 2.16
CA ALA A 63 -2.03 -11.38 1.07
C ALA A 63 -1.36 -11.44 -0.30
N LEU A 64 -0.05 -11.18 -0.38
CA LEU A 64 0.70 -11.09 -1.62
C LEU A 64 1.63 -12.28 -1.85
N VAL A 65 1.37 -13.41 -1.21
CA VAL A 65 2.25 -14.58 -1.30
C VAL A 65 2.49 -15.02 -2.75
N ASP A 66 1.47 -14.88 -3.61
CA ASP A 66 1.58 -15.26 -5.02
C ASP A 66 2.45 -14.31 -5.85
N PHE A 67 2.85 -13.17 -5.26
CA PHE A 67 3.64 -12.14 -5.93
C PHE A 67 5.04 -12.00 -5.33
N THR A 68 5.49 -13.01 -4.60
CA THR A 68 6.81 -13.00 -3.96
C THR A 68 7.91 -12.68 -4.99
N GLY A 69 8.79 -11.76 -4.64
CA GLY A 69 9.86 -11.29 -5.52
C GLY A 69 9.49 -10.08 -6.37
N LYS A 70 8.21 -9.70 -6.40
CA LYS A 70 7.73 -8.56 -7.21
C LYS A 70 7.44 -7.32 -6.39
N PHE A 71 7.63 -7.39 -5.08
CA PHE A 71 7.40 -6.25 -4.20
C PHE A 71 8.36 -6.25 -3.03
N ASN A 72 8.55 -5.07 -2.43
CA ASN A 72 9.20 -4.90 -1.13
C ASN A 72 8.29 -4.06 -0.26
N ILE A 73 8.32 -4.32 1.03
CA ILE A 73 7.55 -3.56 2.03
C ILE A 73 8.55 -2.82 2.91
N ILE A 74 8.44 -1.49 2.97
CA ILE A 74 9.35 -0.67 3.76
C ILE A 74 8.58 0.24 4.69
N LYS A 75 9.14 0.46 5.88
CA LYS A 75 8.60 1.44 6.83
C LYS A 75 9.16 2.81 6.48
N VAL A 76 8.28 3.81 6.43
CA VAL A 76 8.66 5.20 6.18
C VAL A 76 8.08 6.08 7.29
N PRO A 77 8.63 7.28 7.50
CA PRO A 77 8.04 8.20 8.45
C PRO A 77 6.57 8.50 8.14
N ASN A 78 5.89 9.19 9.04
CA ASN A 78 4.49 9.56 8.84
C ASN A 78 4.37 10.63 7.75
N ILE A 79 4.55 10.20 6.50
CA ILE A 79 4.52 11.09 5.34
C ILE A 79 3.09 11.56 5.09
N THR A 80 2.89 12.87 5.12
CA THR A 80 1.59 13.49 4.88
C THR A 80 1.55 14.31 3.60
N ASN A 81 2.71 14.61 3.02
CA ASN A 81 2.82 15.46 1.84
C ASN A 81 3.75 14.83 0.82
N ILE A 82 3.33 14.79 -0.42
CA ILE A 82 4.15 14.35 -1.55
C ILE A 82 4.42 15.61 -2.39
N CYS A 83 5.69 16.04 -2.45
CA CYS A 83 6.04 17.29 -3.09
C CYS A 83 6.97 17.00 -4.28
N TYR A 84 6.72 17.66 -5.40
CA TYR A 84 7.58 17.57 -6.57
C TYR A 84 7.62 18.92 -7.28
N GLY A 85 8.77 19.23 -7.90
CA GLY A 85 8.92 20.49 -8.64
C GLY A 85 8.59 20.32 -10.12
N ARG A 86 9.14 19.27 -10.74
CA ARG A 86 8.90 18.95 -12.16
C ARG A 86 8.67 17.46 -12.30
N GLY A 87 7.62 17.09 -13.01
CA GLY A 87 7.29 15.68 -13.23
C GLY A 87 8.11 15.03 -14.33
N VAL A 88 9.45 15.14 -14.26
CA VAL A 88 10.35 14.60 -15.27
C VAL A 88 10.87 13.25 -14.81
N GLY A 89 10.64 12.22 -15.63
CA GLY A 89 11.15 10.88 -15.36
C GLY A 89 10.29 10.03 -14.44
N TYR A 90 9.15 10.56 -13.99
CA TYR A 90 8.18 9.79 -13.20
C TYR A 90 6.77 10.33 -13.41
N LYS A 91 5.79 9.53 -12.99
CA LYS A 91 4.37 9.88 -13.09
C LYS A 91 3.72 9.75 -11.71
N ILE A 92 2.80 10.66 -11.42
CA ILE A 92 1.93 10.54 -10.24
C ILE A 92 0.56 10.20 -10.78
N GLU A 93 0.10 8.98 -10.53
CA GLU A 93 -1.12 8.45 -11.15
C GLU A 93 -2.14 8.07 -10.10
N GLU A 94 -3.36 8.55 -10.26
CA GLU A 94 -4.49 8.07 -9.48
C GLU A 94 -5.07 6.86 -10.19
N ILE A 95 -5.19 5.73 -9.48
CA ILE A 95 -5.77 4.52 -10.02
C ILE A 95 -7.20 4.44 -9.51
N ILE A 96 -8.16 4.57 -10.44
CA ILE A 96 -9.58 4.53 -10.11
C ILE A 96 -10.05 3.08 -10.15
N LEU A 97 -10.51 2.59 -9.00
CA LEU A 97 -10.97 1.21 -8.84
C LEU A 97 -12.49 1.11 -9.11
N PRO A 98 -13.02 -0.09 -9.43
CA PRO A 98 -14.46 -0.27 -9.55
C PRO A 98 -15.20 0.22 -8.30
N GLN A 99 -16.40 0.74 -8.47
CA GLN A 99 -17.15 1.37 -7.37
C GLN A 99 -17.35 0.42 -6.19
N GLN A 100 -17.68 -0.83 -6.43
CA GLN A 100 -17.87 -1.78 -5.35
C GLN A 100 -16.60 -2.03 -4.54
N ILE A 101 -15.44 -1.83 -5.16
CA ILE A 101 -14.16 -1.92 -4.45
C ILE A 101 -13.89 -0.65 -3.67
N GLN A 102 -14.24 0.51 -4.24
CA GLN A 102 -14.08 1.80 -3.54
C GLN A 102 -14.92 1.87 -2.26
N GLU A 103 -16.01 1.13 -2.19
CA GLU A 103 -16.89 1.08 -1.02
C GLU A 103 -16.29 0.30 0.15
N ILE A 104 -15.23 -0.46 -0.07
CA ILE A 104 -14.54 -1.18 1.00
C ILE A 104 -13.79 -0.15 1.85
N SER A 105 -14.01 -0.19 3.16
CA SER A 105 -13.46 0.80 4.09
C SER A 105 -12.65 0.11 5.18
N ALA A 106 -11.42 0.58 5.39
CA ALA A 106 -10.59 0.10 6.50
C ALA A 106 -11.25 0.42 7.86
N THR A 107 -11.94 1.55 7.96
CA THR A 107 -12.67 1.92 9.17
C THR A 107 -13.73 0.87 9.51
N LYS A 108 -14.50 0.46 8.51
CA LYS A 108 -15.54 -0.54 8.69
C LYS A 108 -14.94 -1.89 9.09
N ILE A 109 -13.83 -2.27 8.45
CA ILE A 109 -13.15 -3.53 8.77
C ILE A 109 -12.63 -3.51 10.21
N ARG A 110 -12.05 -2.39 10.66
CA ARG A 110 -11.57 -2.25 12.03
C ARG A 110 -12.71 -2.37 13.04
N GLU A 111 -13.87 -1.81 12.74
CA GLU A 111 -15.06 -1.92 13.59
C GLU A 111 -15.49 -3.38 13.74
N GLU A 112 -15.49 -4.12 12.64
CA GLU A 112 -15.85 -5.54 12.65
C GLU A 112 -14.85 -6.39 13.47
N LEU A 113 -13.56 -6.03 13.43
CA LEU A 113 -12.53 -6.75 14.17
C LEU A 113 -12.64 -6.55 15.69
N ASN A 114 -13.28 -5.46 16.13
CA ASN A 114 -13.42 -5.13 17.55
C ASN A 114 -14.73 -5.63 18.17
N ASP A 115 -15.60 -6.26 17.40
CA ASP A 115 -16.87 -6.78 17.89
C ASP A 115 -16.75 -8.18 18.51
#